data_4853a550de16a4d3c7ddba4766504de3
#
_entry.id   4853a550de16a4d3c7ddba4766504de3
#
_cell.length_a   1.000
_cell.length_b   1.000
_cell.length_c   1.000
_cell.angle_alpha   90.00
_cell.angle_beta   90.00
_cell.angle_gamma   90.00
#
_symmetry.space_group_name_H-M   'P 1'
#
loop_
_entity.id
_entity.type
_entity.pdbx_description
1 polymer ?
#
loop_
_entity_poly.entity_id
_entity_poly.type
_entity_poly.pdbx_seq_one_letter_code
_entity_poly.pdbx_strand_id
1 'polypeptide(L)'
;IRLKKDRFELDELARAVAVTKAGFDDIIRALPRAVGHRRGERVIEGAFRAVAREEGNGEGYETIAASGNHANTLHWIDNDGEVREGDLVLVDAGVEVDSLYTADITRTLPVNGRFTEVQARVYQAVLDACEAALARANQPGCRFKDVHDAAMGVIAARLHEWGILPVTPEESLASEGQQHRRWMPHGTSHHLGLDVHDCAKARSELYQGALLEPGMVFTIEPGLYFRADDMLIPEEYRGIGVRIEDDVVVNSDGSVTRISEDIPRTVADVEAWIARVQAG
;
A
#
# COMPACT_ATOMS: atom_id res chain seq x y z
N ILE A 1 -4.70 21.56 13.57
CA ILE A 1 -3.30 21.64 14.04
C ILE A 1 -2.56 20.39 13.58
N ARG A 2 -2.95 19.16 13.93
CA ARG A 2 -2.22 17.92 13.61
C ARG A 2 -2.13 17.58 12.11
N LEU A 3 -3.03 18.07 11.26
CA LEU A 3 -3.01 17.80 9.82
C LEU A 3 -1.77 18.37 9.12
N LYS A 4 -1.25 19.50 9.61
CA LYS A 4 -0.06 20.15 9.05
C LYS A 4 1.11 19.92 9.99
N LYS A 5 2.11 19.22 9.47
CA LYS A 5 3.33 18.86 10.18
C LYS A 5 4.35 19.99 10.08
N ASP A 6 5.05 20.24 11.16
CA ASP A 6 6.22 21.10 11.15
C ASP A 6 7.49 20.34 10.72
N ARG A 7 8.64 21.02 10.73
CA ARG A 7 9.91 20.42 10.30
C ARG A 7 10.32 19.21 11.13
N PHE A 8 10.14 19.28 12.45
CA PHE A 8 10.48 18.19 13.35
C PHE A 8 9.60 16.95 13.06
N GLU A 9 8.29 17.14 12.92
CA GLU A 9 7.33 16.09 12.63
C GLU A 9 7.64 15.40 11.29
N LEU A 10 8.02 16.16 10.26
CA LEU A 10 8.41 15.62 8.94
C LEU A 10 9.72 14.83 9.02
N ASP A 11 10.71 15.30 9.79
CA ASP A 11 11.97 14.60 9.99
C ASP A 11 11.75 13.25 10.73
N GLU A 12 10.82 13.22 11.71
CA GLU A 12 10.47 11.97 12.44
C GLU A 12 9.68 10.98 11.56
N LEU A 13 8.77 11.45 10.71
CA LEU A 13 8.07 10.61 9.73
C LEU A 13 9.07 10.01 8.71
N ALA A 14 10.02 10.81 8.22
CA ALA A 14 11.06 10.31 7.34
C ALA A 14 11.94 9.24 8.04
N ARG A 15 12.23 9.40 9.34
CA ARG A 15 12.91 8.39 10.14
C ARG A 15 12.09 7.11 10.26
N ALA A 16 10.78 7.22 10.55
CA ALA A 16 9.87 6.08 10.62
C ALA A 16 9.86 5.29 9.30
N VAL A 17 9.79 5.96 8.15
CA VAL A 17 9.86 5.35 6.83
C VAL A 17 11.21 4.66 6.60
N ALA A 18 12.32 5.27 6.99
CA ALA A 18 13.66 4.67 6.82
C ALA A 18 13.82 3.37 7.62
N VAL A 19 13.33 3.35 8.86
CA VAL A 19 13.34 2.14 9.69
C VAL A 19 12.38 1.09 9.14
N THR A 20 11.21 1.50 8.65
CA THR A 20 10.25 0.62 7.99
C THR A 20 10.87 -0.07 6.78
N LYS A 21 11.65 0.67 5.96
CA LYS A 21 12.41 0.09 4.84
C LYS A 21 13.38 -1.00 5.30
N ALA A 22 14.11 -0.78 6.40
CA ALA A 22 15.01 -1.79 6.97
C ALA A 22 14.21 -3.04 7.41
N GLY A 23 13.03 -2.88 7.97
CA GLY A 23 12.11 -3.96 8.28
C GLY A 23 11.69 -4.76 7.04
N PHE A 24 11.40 -4.09 5.92
CA PHE A 24 11.12 -4.76 4.65
C PHE A 24 12.34 -5.51 4.09
N ASP A 25 13.56 -5.00 4.26
CA ASP A 25 14.78 -5.73 3.90
C ASP A 25 14.87 -7.05 4.70
N ASP A 26 14.52 -7.06 5.98
CA ASP A 26 14.51 -8.26 6.81
C ASP A 26 13.36 -9.22 6.46
N ILE A 27 12.19 -8.72 6.06
CA ILE A 27 11.12 -9.53 5.48
C ILE A 27 11.65 -10.28 4.25
N ILE A 28 12.31 -9.60 3.34
CA ILE A 28 12.88 -10.21 2.12
C ILE A 28 13.89 -11.29 2.46
N ARG A 29 14.77 -11.07 3.46
CA ARG A 29 15.70 -12.09 3.96
C ARG A 29 14.98 -13.29 4.57
N ALA A 30 13.80 -13.07 5.15
CA ALA A 30 13.01 -14.12 5.80
C ALA A 30 12.16 -14.95 4.81
N LEU A 31 11.90 -14.47 3.58
CA LEU A 31 11.06 -15.17 2.59
C LEU A 31 11.46 -16.65 2.38
N PRO A 32 12.75 -17.00 2.15
CA PRO A 32 13.13 -18.40 1.99
C PRO A 32 12.82 -19.28 3.21
N ARG A 33 12.90 -18.72 4.42
CA ARG A 33 12.56 -19.41 5.67
C ARG A 33 11.05 -19.50 5.89
N ALA A 34 10.28 -18.55 5.36
CA ALA A 34 8.83 -18.54 5.46
C ALA A 34 8.20 -19.61 4.56
N VAL A 35 8.80 -19.89 3.38
CA VAL A 35 8.36 -20.95 2.47
C VAL A 35 8.43 -22.32 3.14
N GLY A 36 7.32 -23.06 3.09
CA GLY A 36 7.19 -24.38 3.71
C GLY A 36 7.02 -24.38 5.23
N HIS A 37 7.07 -23.20 5.88
CA HIS A 37 6.72 -23.11 7.29
C HIS A 37 5.19 -23.05 7.43
N ARG A 38 4.61 -23.88 8.34
CA ARG A 38 3.15 -23.96 8.54
C ARG A 38 2.46 -22.64 8.90
N ARG A 39 3.22 -21.63 9.32
CA ARG A 39 2.81 -20.27 9.62
C ARG A 39 3.82 -19.30 9.01
N GLY A 40 4.03 -19.41 7.70
CA GLY A 40 5.01 -18.61 6.99
C GLY A 40 4.75 -17.11 7.10
N GLU A 41 3.49 -16.71 7.14
CA GLU A 41 3.11 -15.31 7.34
C GLU A 41 3.62 -14.76 8.67
N ARG A 42 3.60 -15.55 9.77
CA ARG A 42 4.19 -15.14 11.06
C ARG A 42 5.72 -15.09 11.07
N VAL A 43 6.36 -15.81 10.15
CA VAL A 43 7.82 -15.66 9.98
C VAL A 43 8.14 -14.30 9.39
N ILE A 44 7.30 -13.83 8.45
CA ILE A 44 7.41 -12.50 7.83
C ILE A 44 7.10 -11.40 8.85
N GLU A 45 5.97 -11.48 9.54
CA GLU A 45 5.59 -10.57 10.63
C GLU A 45 6.70 -10.46 11.68
N GLY A 46 7.21 -11.61 12.14
CA GLY A 46 8.26 -11.64 13.16
C GLY A 46 9.59 -11.01 12.72
N ALA A 47 9.94 -11.11 11.43
CA ALA A 47 11.11 -10.45 10.87
C ALA A 47 10.97 -8.93 10.92
N PHE A 48 9.82 -8.39 10.48
CA PHE A 48 9.52 -6.96 10.58
C PHE A 48 9.53 -6.47 12.03
N ARG A 49 8.81 -7.18 12.90
CA ARG A 49 8.65 -6.83 14.31
C ARG A 49 9.98 -6.75 15.05
N ALA A 50 10.94 -7.60 14.71
CA ALA A 50 12.28 -7.56 15.32
C ALA A 50 12.93 -6.19 15.05
N VAL A 51 13.01 -5.77 13.80
CA VAL A 51 13.57 -4.46 13.39
C VAL A 51 12.78 -3.30 14.00
N ALA A 52 11.44 -3.37 13.96
CA ALA A 52 10.58 -2.34 14.53
C ALA A 52 10.84 -2.14 16.02
N ARG A 53 11.17 -3.23 16.76
CA ARG A 53 11.44 -3.17 18.18
C ARG A 53 12.88 -2.81 18.52
N GLU A 54 13.83 -3.11 17.65
CA GLU A 54 15.24 -2.76 17.83
C GLU A 54 15.49 -1.27 17.54
N GLU A 55 14.84 -0.73 16.51
CA GLU A 55 15.12 0.61 15.99
C GLU A 55 14.02 1.66 16.30
N GLY A 56 12.91 1.23 16.94
CA GLY A 56 11.79 2.09 17.33
C GLY A 56 11.04 1.58 18.54
N ASN A 57 9.85 2.12 18.79
CA ASN A 57 8.95 1.65 19.84
C ASN A 57 8.34 0.28 19.52
N GLY A 58 8.22 -0.02 18.23
CA GLY A 58 7.59 -1.21 17.68
C GLY A 58 6.79 -0.90 16.43
N GLU A 59 5.83 -1.76 16.16
CA GLU A 59 4.88 -1.58 15.06
C GLU A 59 3.89 -0.46 15.41
N GLY A 60 3.64 0.46 14.48
CA GLY A 60 2.66 1.54 14.65
C GLY A 60 1.21 1.05 14.58
N TYR A 61 1.00 -0.11 14.00
CA TYR A 61 -0.26 -0.85 13.89
C TYR A 61 0.03 -2.34 13.69
N GLU A 62 -1.01 -3.18 13.77
CA GLU A 62 -0.84 -4.64 13.57
C GLU A 62 -0.39 -4.92 12.12
N THR A 63 0.79 -5.52 11.98
CA THR A 63 1.36 -5.88 10.67
C THR A 63 0.45 -6.85 9.93
N ILE A 64 0.19 -6.57 8.68
CA ILE A 64 -0.47 -7.49 7.73
C ILE A 64 0.63 -8.21 6.94
N ALA A 65 0.63 -9.54 6.98
CA ALA A 65 1.50 -10.39 6.16
C ALA A 65 0.64 -11.45 5.48
N ALA A 66 0.05 -11.11 4.35
CA ALA A 66 -0.99 -11.87 3.69
C ALA A 66 -0.46 -12.55 2.42
N SER A 67 -0.32 -13.87 2.45
CA SER A 67 0.17 -14.68 1.31
C SER A 67 -0.98 -15.24 0.46
N GLY A 68 -0.82 -15.21 -0.85
CA GLY A 68 -1.80 -15.76 -1.79
C GLY A 68 -3.19 -15.14 -1.58
N ASN A 69 -4.21 -16.00 -1.42
CA ASN A 69 -5.60 -15.53 -1.28
C ASN A 69 -5.87 -14.70 -0.02
N HIS A 70 -5.05 -14.78 1.03
CA HIS A 70 -5.19 -13.96 2.23
C HIS A 70 -5.02 -12.47 1.92
N ALA A 71 -4.24 -12.11 0.90
CA ALA A 71 -4.08 -10.73 0.42
C ALA A 71 -5.40 -10.07 -0.04
N ASN A 72 -6.47 -10.85 -0.24
CA ASN A 72 -7.80 -10.35 -0.56
C ASN A 72 -8.66 -10.02 0.68
N THR A 73 -8.10 -10.18 1.89
CA THR A 73 -8.68 -9.72 3.16
C THR A 73 -7.89 -8.49 3.59
N LEU A 74 -8.53 -7.31 3.57
CA LEU A 74 -7.84 -6.01 3.73
C LEU A 74 -6.99 -5.93 4.99
N HIS A 75 -7.52 -6.40 6.13
CA HIS A 75 -6.85 -6.40 7.42
C HIS A 75 -6.63 -7.85 7.89
N TRP A 76 -5.80 -8.59 7.13
CA TRP A 76 -5.38 -9.94 7.50
C TRP A 76 -4.26 -9.87 8.55
N ILE A 77 -4.63 -9.75 9.82
CA ILE A 77 -3.72 -9.61 10.97
C ILE A 77 -3.46 -10.92 11.71
N ASP A 78 -4.20 -11.99 11.39
CA ASP A 78 -4.00 -13.31 11.99
C ASP A 78 -2.64 -13.92 11.58
N ASN A 79 -2.17 -13.61 10.38
CA ASN A 79 -0.88 -13.99 9.83
C ASN A 79 -0.53 -15.46 10.08
N ASP A 80 -1.51 -16.36 9.97
CA ASP A 80 -1.34 -17.76 10.35
C ASP A 80 -1.25 -18.73 9.16
N GLY A 81 -1.20 -18.19 7.95
CA GLY A 81 -1.12 -18.96 6.71
C GLY A 81 0.28 -19.40 6.34
N GLU A 82 0.31 -20.37 5.42
CA GLU A 82 1.52 -20.80 4.74
C GLU A 82 1.94 -19.78 3.67
N VAL A 83 3.24 -19.67 3.44
CA VAL A 83 3.82 -18.94 2.30
C VAL A 83 4.34 -19.96 1.31
N ARG A 84 3.91 -19.84 0.05
CA ARG A 84 4.23 -20.82 -1.01
C ARG A 84 4.98 -20.18 -2.16
N GLU A 85 5.89 -20.90 -2.76
CA GLU A 85 6.53 -20.47 -4.01
C GLU A 85 5.47 -20.23 -5.09
N GLY A 86 5.62 -19.12 -5.82
CA GLY A 86 4.69 -18.71 -6.86
C GLY A 86 3.55 -17.82 -6.37
N ASP A 87 3.31 -17.72 -5.05
CA ASP A 87 2.38 -16.76 -4.49
C ASP A 87 2.98 -15.34 -4.47
N LEU A 88 2.10 -14.36 -4.35
CA LEU A 88 2.46 -13.03 -3.86
C LEU A 88 2.27 -13.00 -2.34
N VAL A 89 3.07 -12.22 -1.65
CA VAL A 89 2.81 -11.83 -0.27
C VAL A 89 2.65 -10.31 -0.20
N LEU A 90 1.48 -9.87 0.24
CA LEU A 90 1.18 -8.49 0.54
C LEU A 90 1.58 -8.24 1.98
N VAL A 91 2.50 -7.30 2.19
CA VAL A 91 2.90 -6.86 3.52
C VAL A 91 2.56 -5.39 3.67
N ASP A 92 1.82 -5.09 4.74
CA ASP A 92 1.45 -3.75 5.15
C ASP A 92 1.94 -3.55 6.58
N ALA A 93 2.92 -2.67 6.74
CA ALA A 93 3.64 -2.51 7.99
C ALA A 93 4.30 -1.13 8.10
N GLY A 94 4.30 -0.59 9.31
CA GLY A 94 4.94 0.68 9.64
C GLY A 94 5.58 0.66 11.02
N VAL A 95 6.72 1.30 11.16
CA VAL A 95 7.42 1.46 12.44
C VAL A 95 6.97 2.73 13.11
N GLU A 96 6.63 2.65 14.40
CA GLU A 96 6.50 3.80 15.27
C GLU A 96 7.87 4.11 15.89
N VAL A 97 8.37 5.33 15.69
CA VAL A 97 9.62 5.79 16.28
C VAL A 97 9.41 6.38 17.69
N ASP A 98 10.49 6.67 18.41
CA ASP A 98 10.47 7.13 19.82
C ASP A 98 9.59 8.38 20.06
N SER A 99 9.44 9.22 19.05
CA SER A 99 8.58 10.41 19.06
C SER A 99 7.09 10.12 18.82
N LEU A 100 6.72 8.83 18.66
CA LEU A 100 5.37 8.33 18.42
C LEU A 100 4.83 8.60 17.00
N TYR A 101 5.66 9.06 16.08
CA TYR A 101 5.29 9.14 14.66
C TYR A 101 5.44 7.77 14.02
N THR A 102 4.47 7.40 13.17
CA THR A 102 4.47 6.12 12.46
C THR A 102 4.56 6.30 10.95
N ALA A 103 5.22 5.37 10.27
CA ALA A 103 5.10 5.17 8.84
C ALA A 103 3.93 4.24 8.53
N ASP A 104 3.54 4.21 7.25
CA ASP A 104 2.52 3.31 6.71
C ASP A 104 2.89 2.89 5.29
N ILE A 105 3.38 1.67 5.13
CA ILE A 105 3.92 1.19 3.86
C ILE A 105 3.36 -0.18 3.52
N THR A 106 2.75 -0.29 2.35
CA THR A 106 2.43 -1.60 1.77
C THR A 106 3.31 -1.90 0.57
N ARG A 107 3.84 -3.12 0.54
CA ARG A 107 4.47 -3.71 -0.65
C ARG A 107 3.94 -5.13 -0.88
N THR A 108 3.65 -5.44 -2.13
CA THR A 108 3.31 -6.80 -2.57
C THR A 108 4.52 -7.40 -3.27
N LEU A 109 5.05 -8.48 -2.71
CA LEU A 109 6.31 -9.10 -3.10
C LEU A 109 6.07 -10.49 -3.72
N PRO A 110 6.71 -10.86 -4.85
CA PRO A 110 6.69 -12.24 -5.33
C PRO A 110 7.57 -13.12 -4.44
N VAL A 111 7.00 -14.17 -3.86
CA VAL A 111 7.67 -15.03 -2.88
C VAL A 111 8.95 -15.65 -3.42
N ASN A 112 8.95 -16.04 -4.69
CA ASN A 112 10.13 -16.62 -5.39
C ASN A 112 11.01 -15.57 -6.09
N GLY A 113 10.80 -14.27 -5.82
CA GLY A 113 11.60 -13.17 -6.36
C GLY A 113 11.22 -12.72 -7.78
N ARG A 114 10.22 -13.33 -8.41
CA ARG A 114 9.77 -12.99 -9.77
C ARG A 114 8.26 -13.00 -9.87
N PHE A 115 7.71 -11.95 -10.48
CA PHE A 115 6.29 -11.92 -10.82
C PHE A 115 6.01 -12.82 -12.03
N THR A 116 4.88 -13.53 -12.03
CA THR A 116 4.32 -14.08 -13.27
C THR A 116 3.76 -12.95 -14.13
N GLU A 117 3.49 -13.23 -15.42
CA GLU A 117 2.94 -12.23 -16.33
C GLU A 117 1.62 -11.64 -15.81
N VAL A 118 0.71 -12.47 -15.29
CA VAL A 118 -0.58 -12.02 -14.75
C VAL A 118 -0.38 -11.22 -13.46
N GLN A 119 0.47 -11.68 -12.56
CA GLN A 119 0.81 -10.94 -11.33
C GLN A 119 1.40 -9.56 -11.65
N ALA A 120 2.34 -9.49 -12.59
CA ALA A 120 2.93 -8.23 -13.04
C ALA A 120 1.90 -7.30 -13.67
N ARG A 121 0.93 -7.84 -14.42
CA ARG A 121 -0.18 -7.07 -15.03
C ARG A 121 -1.06 -6.43 -13.96
N VAL A 122 -1.46 -7.18 -12.95
CA VAL A 122 -2.26 -6.65 -11.81
C VAL A 122 -1.46 -5.65 -11.01
N TYR A 123 -0.21 -5.97 -10.70
CA TYR A 123 0.71 -5.10 -9.96
C TYR A 123 0.90 -3.76 -10.67
N GLN A 124 1.13 -3.79 -11.99
CA GLN A 124 1.32 -2.58 -12.80
C GLN A 124 0.06 -1.70 -12.81
N ALA A 125 -1.13 -2.28 -12.86
CA ALA A 125 -2.37 -1.51 -12.80
C ALA A 125 -2.53 -0.78 -11.46
N VAL A 126 -2.13 -1.40 -10.35
CA VAL A 126 -2.12 -0.76 -9.03
C VAL A 126 -1.06 0.34 -8.97
N LEU A 127 0.13 0.10 -9.53
CA LEU A 127 1.18 1.12 -9.63
C LEU A 127 0.73 2.31 -10.49
N ASP A 128 0.08 2.07 -11.63
CA ASP A 128 -0.47 3.12 -12.49
C ASP A 128 -1.51 3.96 -11.72
N ALA A 129 -2.31 3.34 -10.85
CA ALA A 129 -3.26 4.05 -9.99
C ALA A 129 -2.56 4.91 -8.93
N CYS A 130 -1.45 4.43 -8.32
CA CYS A 130 -0.60 5.25 -7.44
C CYS A 130 -0.04 6.48 -8.17
N GLU A 131 0.47 6.28 -9.38
CA GLU A 131 1.04 7.37 -10.20
C GLU A 131 -0.01 8.40 -10.58
N ALA A 132 -1.22 7.96 -10.96
CA ALA A 132 -2.32 8.86 -11.28
C ALA A 132 -2.77 9.67 -10.05
N ALA A 133 -2.85 9.03 -8.88
CA ALA A 133 -3.16 9.68 -7.62
C ALA A 133 -2.11 10.75 -7.26
N LEU A 134 -0.82 10.40 -7.34
CA LEU A 134 0.29 11.33 -7.08
C LEU A 134 0.32 12.49 -8.09
N ALA A 135 0.09 12.20 -9.37
CA ALA A 135 0.00 13.22 -10.42
C ALA A 135 -1.17 14.18 -10.17
N ARG A 136 -2.32 13.66 -9.72
CA ARG A 136 -3.48 14.48 -9.35
C ARG A 136 -3.19 15.35 -8.14
N ALA A 137 -2.53 14.80 -7.11
CA ALA A 137 -2.12 15.54 -5.92
C ALA A 137 -1.23 16.76 -6.25
N ASN A 138 -0.43 16.66 -7.30
CA ASN A 138 0.43 17.74 -7.81
C ASN A 138 -0.29 18.80 -8.67
N GLN A 139 -1.60 18.67 -8.92
CA GLN A 139 -2.35 19.66 -9.68
C GLN A 139 -2.87 20.80 -8.78
N PRO A 140 -2.84 22.05 -9.25
CA PRO A 140 -3.39 23.17 -8.50
C PRO A 140 -4.85 22.93 -8.10
N GLY A 141 -5.19 23.29 -6.86
CA GLY A 141 -6.55 23.17 -6.34
C GLY A 141 -7.01 21.73 -6.04
N CYS A 142 -6.08 20.79 -5.97
CA CYS A 142 -6.39 19.41 -5.61
C CYS A 142 -6.99 19.34 -4.20
N ARG A 143 -8.10 18.65 -4.07
CA ARG A 143 -8.69 18.28 -2.78
C ARG A 143 -8.26 16.88 -2.40
N PHE A 144 -8.23 16.60 -1.11
CA PHE A 144 -7.82 15.28 -0.61
C PHE A 144 -8.59 14.11 -1.28
N LYS A 145 -9.92 14.23 -1.43
CA LYS A 145 -10.74 13.22 -2.11
C LYS A 145 -10.40 13.01 -3.59
N ASP A 146 -9.85 14.02 -4.28
CA ASP A 146 -9.56 13.95 -5.71
C ASP A 146 -8.40 12.97 -5.99
N VAL A 147 -7.57 12.70 -4.99
CA VAL A 147 -6.48 11.71 -5.04
C VAL A 147 -7.09 10.30 -5.21
N HIS A 148 -8.12 9.99 -4.42
CA HIS A 148 -8.87 8.75 -4.56
C HIS A 148 -9.56 8.64 -5.91
N ASP A 149 -10.26 9.69 -6.33
CA ASP A 149 -11.01 9.70 -7.58
C ASP A 149 -10.09 9.41 -8.79
N ALA A 150 -8.86 9.95 -8.79
CA ALA A 150 -7.87 9.70 -9.83
C ALA A 150 -7.40 8.23 -9.87
N ALA A 151 -7.12 7.64 -8.71
CA ALA A 151 -6.76 6.22 -8.62
C ALA A 151 -7.89 5.32 -9.13
N MET A 152 -9.14 5.60 -8.72
CA MET A 152 -10.32 4.82 -9.15
C MET A 152 -10.56 4.92 -10.64
N GLY A 153 -10.25 6.04 -11.27
CA GLY A 153 -10.29 6.18 -12.73
C GLY A 153 -9.43 5.15 -13.45
N VAL A 154 -8.19 4.95 -12.98
CA VAL A 154 -7.27 3.93 -13.52
C VAL A 154 -7.78 2.52 -13.24
N ILE A 155 -8.18 2.24 -11.99
CA ILE A 155 -8.70 0.92 -11.60
C ILE A 155 -9.91 0.52 -12.45
N ALA A 156 -10.89 1.41 -12.60
CA ALA A 156 -12.08 1.13 -13.40
C ALA A 156 -11.73 0.89 -14.89
N ALA A 157 -10.82 1.67 -15.45
CA ALA A 157 -10.36 1.50 -16.83
C ALA A 157 -9.66 0.15 -17.04
N ARG A 158 -8.76 -0.27 -16.14
CA ARG A 158 -8.06 -1.56 -16.23
C ARG A 158 -9.02 -2.75 -16.07
N LEU A 159 -9.94 -2.68 -15.11
CA LEU A 159 -10.95 -3.73 -14.91
C LEU A 159 -11.87 -3.87 -16.15
N HIS A 160 -12.21 -2.76 -16.80
CA HIS A 160 -12.99 -2.77 -18.03
C HIS A 160 -12.19 -3.34 -19.20
N GLU A 161 -10.94 -2.91 -19.39
CA GLU A 161 -10.02 -3.42 -20.42
C GLU A 161 -9.84 -4.95 -20.33
N TRP A 162 -9.81 -5.50 -19.12
CA TRP A 162 -9.69 -6.95 -18.89
C TRP A 162 -11.02 -7.70 -18.98
N GLY A 163 -12.12 -7.01 -19.29
CA GLY A 163 -13.45 -7.61 -19.37
C GLY A 163 -14.03 -8.06 -18.04
N ILE A 164 -13.46 -7.58 -16.91
CA ILE A 164 -13.91 -7.89 -15.55
C ILE A 164 -15.06 -6.94 -15.15
N LEU A 165 -14.92 -5.66 -15.42
CA LEU A 165 -15.98 -4.67 -15.14
C LEU A 165 -17.09 -4.77 -16.20
N PRO A 166 -18.34 -5.07 -15.79
CA PRO A 166 -19.44 -5.32 -16.75
C PRO A 166 -20.05 -4.05 -17.37
N VAL A 167 -19.62 -2.89 -16.92
CA VAL A 167 -20.10 -1.57 -17.35
C VAL A 167 -18.92 -0.71 -17.80
N THR A 168 -19.19 0.45 -18.41
CA THR A 168 -18.10 1.38 -18.74
C THR A 168 -17.46 1.96 -17.47
N PRO A 169 -16.21 2.45 -17.55
CA PRO A 169 -15.57 3.14 -16.44
C PRO A 169 -16.40 4.31 -15.91
N GLU A 170 -16.99 5.12 -16.81
CA GLU A 170 -17.81 6.27 -16.48
C GLU A 170 -19.06 5.86 -15.70
N GLU A 171 -19.75 4.80 -16.12
CA GLU A 171 -20.92 4.25 -15.42
C GLU A 171 -20.52 3.72 -14.04
N SER A 172 -19.38 3.03 -13.96
CA SER A 172 -18.91 2.49 -12.67
C SER A 172 -18.48 3.57 -11.69
N LEU A 173 -17.92 4.67 -12.17
CA LEU A 173 -17.46 5.78 -11.32
C LEU A 173 -18.60 6.72 -10.91
N ALA A 174 -19.76 6.64 -11.54
CA ALA A 174 -20.93 7.40 -11.15
C ALA A 174 -21.41 7.01 -9.73
N SER A 175 -22.09 7.94 -9.04
CA SER A 175 -22.54 7.73 -7.65
C SER A 175 -23.45 6.50 -7.48
N GLU A 176 -24.29 6.20 -8.51
CA GLU A 176 -25.19 5.05 -8.55
C GLU A 176 -24.53 3.77 -9.06
N GLY A 177 -23.32 3.87 -9.63
CA GLY A 177 -22.57 2.76 -10.21
C GLY A 177 -21.80 1.98 -9.15
N GLN A 178 -20.55 2.33 -8.99
CA GLN A 178 -19.63 1.79 -7.97
C GLN A 178 -19.27 0.29 -8.11
N GLN A 179 -19.45 -0.30 -9.32
CA GLN A 179 -19.17 -1.73 -9.53
C GLN A 179 -17.69 -2.08 -9.35
N HIS A 180 -16.75 -1.15 -9.66
CA HIS A 180 -15.31 -1.33 -9.44
C HIS A 180 -14.97 -1.62 -7.98
N ARG A 181 -15.81 -1.17 -7.02
CA ARG A 181 -15.59 -1.38 -5.58
C ARG A 181 -15.71 -2.84 -5.14
N ARG A 182 -16.19 -3.72 -6.01
CA ARG A 182 -16.10 -5.18 -5.75
C ARG A 182 -14.65 -5.64 -5.61
N TRP A 183 -13.74 -5.04 -6.37
CA TRP A 183 -12.32 -5.42 -6.43
C TRP A 183 -11.37 -4.36 -5.86
N MET A 184 -11.88 -3.18 -5.52
CA MET A 184 -11.18 -2.12 -4.80
C MET A 184 -12.15 -1.45 -3.79
N PRO A 185 -12.37 -2.05 -2.60
CA PRO A 185 -13.46 -1.66 -1.71
C PRO A 185 -13.15 -0.53 -0.73
N HIS A 186 -11.89 -0.10 -0.59
CA HIS A 186 -11.46 0.87 0.42
C HIS A 186 -11.13 2.26 -0.15
N GLY A 187 -10.87 3.23 0.72
CA GLY A 187 -10.28 4.51 0.34
C GLY A 187 -8.80 4.34 0.00
N THR A 188 -8.27 5.20 -0.87
CA THR A 188 -6.87 5.13 -1.29
C THR A 188 -5.96 6.03 -0.48
N SER A 189 -6.48 6.73 0.53
CA SER A 189 -5.68 7.72 1.27
C SER A 189 -6.27 8.03 2.62
N HIS A 190 -5.41 8.17 3.62
CA HIS A 190 -5.71 8.78 4.91
C HIS A 190 -4.53 9.66 5.35
N HIS A 191 -4.77 10.61 6.26
CA HIS A 191 -3.69 11.37 6.85
C HIS A 191 -2.91 10.50 7.84
N LEU A 192 -1.61 10.78 7.94
CA LEU A 192 -0.63 10.04 8.74
C LEU A 192 0.07 11.00 9.71
N GLY A 193 0.48 10.50 10.87
CA GLY A 193 1.21 11.28 11.85
C GLY A 193 1.49 10.53 13.15
N LEU A 194 1.02 11.05 14.28
CA LEU A 194 1.06 10.37 15.58
C LEU A 194 0.15 9.13 15.64
N ASP A 195 -0.92 9.14 14.84
CA ASP A 195 -1.76 7.97 14.62
C ASP A 195 -1.62 7.55 13.16
N VAL A 196 -1.68 6.26 12.87
CA VAL A 196 -1.68 5.74 11.49
C VAL A 196 -2.86 6.33 10.71
N HIS A 197 -4.07 6.34 11.28
CA HIS A 197 -5.22 7.05 10.73
C HIS A 197 -5.37 8.41 11.42
N ASP A 198 -4.45 9.34 11.13
CA ASP A 198 -4.38 10.62 11.82
C ASP A 198 -5.58 11.51 11.50
N CYS A 199 -6.12 12.15 12.54
CA CYS A 199 -7.26 13.08 12.42
C CYS A 199 -8.53 12.47 11.80
N ALA A 200 -8.71 11.15 11.81
CA ALA A 200 -9.82 10.44 11.15
C ALA A 200 -11.22 10.88 11.63
N LYS A 201 -11.32 11.50 12.80
CA LYS A 201 -12.59 12.06 13.35
C LYS A 201 -12.84 13.52 12.96
N ALA A 202 -12.00 14.12 12.12
CA ALA A 202 -12.23 15.47 11.61
C ALA A 202 -13.49 15.50 10.73
N ARG A 203 -14.16 16.68 10.70
CA ARG A 203 -15.30 16.87 9.80
C ARG A 203 -14.90 16.70 8.34
N SER A 204 -15.80 16.16 7.52
CA SER A 204 -15.54 15.85 6.10
C SER A 204 -15.01 17.05 5.30
N GLU A 205 -15.50 18.27 5.60
CA GLU A 205 -15.05 19.48 4.91
C GLU A 205 -13.58 19.83 5.22
N LEU A 206 -13.09 19.40 6.40
CA LEU A 206 -11.72 19.62 6.86
C LEU A 206 -10.80 18.44 6.58
N TYR A 207 -11.34 17.33 6.09
CA TYR A 207 -10.61 16.10 5.76
C TYR A 207 -10.78 15.79 4.28
N GLN A 208 -11.84 15.10 3.89
CA GLN A 208 -12.06 14.65 2.50
C GLN A 208 -12.24 15.81 1.51
N GLY A 209 -12.96 16.87 1.92
CA GLY A 209 -13.21 18.05 1.10
C GLY A 209 -12.14 19.13 1.16
N ALA A 210 -11.13 18.98 2.01
CA ALA A 210 -10.07 19.98 2.17
C ALA A 210 -9.16 20.05 0.93
N LEU A 211 -8.65 21.27 0.65
CA LEU A 211 -7.52 21.43 -0.27
C LEU A 211 -6.27 20.81 0.35
N LEU A 212 -5.40 20.26 -0.49
CA LEU A 212 -4.07 19.88 -0.07
C LEU A 212 -3.26 21.16 0.26
N GLU A 213 -2.63 21.16 1.42
CA GLU A 213 -1.87 22.31 1.91
C GLU A 213 -0.48 21.87 2.40
N PRO A 214 0.54 22.75 2.30
CA PRO A 214 1.89 22.46 2.80
C PRO A 214 1.91 21.92 4.23
N GLY A 215 2.73 20.90 4.46
CA GLY A 215 2.86 20.19 5.72
C GLY A 215 1.86 19.06 5.92
N MET A 216 0.88 18.85 5.05
CA MET A 216 0.03 17.65 5.10
C MET A 216 0.83 16.42 4.70
N VAL A 217 0.67 15.34 5.47
CA VAL A 217 1.21 14.01 5.18
C VAL A 217 0.06 13.03 5.12
N PHE A 218 0.05 12.17 4.09
CA PHE A 218 -1.00 11.19 3.85
C PHE A 218 -0.50 10.01 3.02
N THR A 219 -1.27 8.92 3.01
CA THR A 219 -0.98 7.72 2.22
C THR A 219 -1.55 7.79 0.81
N ILE A 220 -0.93 7.07 -0.12
CA ILE A 220 -1.51 6.70 -1.42
C ILE A 220 -1.41 5.19 -1.55
N GLU A 221 -2.55 4.49 -1.42
CA GLU A 221 -2.62 3.03 -1.20
C GLU A 221 -3.70 2.31 -2.04
N PRO A 222 -3.81 2.51 -3.34
CA PRO A 222 -4.76 1.74 -4.13
C PRO A 222 -4.40 0.25 -4.13
N GLY A 223 -5.42 -0.60 -4.35
CA GLY A 223 -5.23 -2.04 -4.48
C GLY A 223 -6.18 -2.67 -5.48
N LEU A 224 -5.94 -3.94 -5.77
CA LEU A 224 -6.85 -4.83 -6.51
C LEU A 224 -6.88 -6.19 -5.82
N TYR A 225 -8.08 -6.70 -5.57
CA TYR A 225 -8.31 -7.87 -4.75
C TYR A 225 -9.21 -8.87 -5.47
N PHE A 226 -8.62 -9.93 -5.99
CA PHE A 226 -9.28 -10.97 -6.78
C PHE A 226 -9.39 -12.26 -5.97
N ARG A 227 -10.47 -12.38 -5.20
CA ARG A 227 -10.69 -13.55 -4.34
C ARG A 227 -10.70 -14.85 -5.15
N ALA A 228 -10.14 -15.91 -4.58
CA ALA A 228 -10.06 -17.22 -5.23
C ALA A 228 -11.45 -17.83 -5.53
N ASP A 229 -12.46 -17.46 -4.74
CA ASP A 229 -13.85 -17.92 -4.88
C ASP A 229 -14.73 -17.01 -5.76
N ASP A 230 -14.18 -15.92 -6.32
CA ASP A 230 -14.93 -15.02 -7.20
C ASP A 230 -15.06 -15.60 -8.61
N MET A 231 -16.23 -16.13 -8.91
CA MET A 231 -16.54 -16.75 -10.20
C MET A 231 -16.86 -15.73 -11.31
N LEU A 232 -16.91 -14.43 -10.99
CA LEU A 232 -17.17 -13.36 -11.97
C LEU A 232 -15.90 -12.90 -12.70
N ILE A 233 -14.74 -13.38 -12.27
CA ILE A 233 -13.45 -13.02 -12.87
C ILE A 233 -12.80 -14.23 -13.55
N PRO A 234 -11.98 -14.02 -14.60
CA PRO A 234 -11.20 -15.08 -15.21
C PRO A 234 -10.35 -15.82 -14.18
N GLU A 235 -10.17 -17.12 -14.36
CA GLU A 235 -9.47 -18.00 -13.43
C GLU A 235 -8.02 -17.53 -13.16
N GLU A 236 -7.36 -16.99 -14.18
CA GLU A 236 -5.96 -16.50 -14.10
C GLU A 236 -5.73 -15.39 -13.06
N TYR A 237 -6.77 -14.61 -12.72
CA TYR A 237 -6.68 -13.54 -11.72
C TYR A 237 -7.02 -14.00 -10.30
N ARG A 238 -7.69 -15.17 -10.14
CA ARG A 238 -8.19 -15.60 -8.84
C ARG A 238 -7.08 -15.87 -7.83
N GLY A 239 -7.26 -15.34 -6.63
CA GLY A 239 -6.30 -15.47 -5.54
C GLY A 239 -5.22 -14.39 -5.55
N ILE A 240 -5.20 -13.49 -6.53
CA ILE A 240 -4.24 -12.37 -6.58
C ILE A 240 -4.80 -11.19 -5.81
N GLY A 241 -4.07 -10.72 -4.81
CA GLY A 241 -4.30 -9.45 -4.11
C GLY A 241 -3.05 -8.61 -4.16
N VAL A 242 -3.19 -7.33 -4.55
CA VAL A 242 -2.09 -6.37 -4.64
C VAL A 242 -2.51 -5.06 -4.01
N ARG A 243 -1.68 -4.51 -3.12
CA ARG A 243 -1.69 -3.12 -2.65
C ARG A 243 -0.28 -2.58 -2.75
N ILE A 244 -0.17 -1.32 -3.15
CA ILE A 244 1.07 -0.54 -3.10
C ILE A 244 0.73 0.74 -2.35
N GLU A 245 1.50 1.05 -1.33
CA GLU A 245 1.28 2.19 -0.47
C GLU A 245 2.55 2.96 -0.22
N ASP A 246 2.45 4.26 -0.36
CA ASP A 246 3.51 5.22 -0.10
C ASP A 246 3.02 6.34 0.80
N ASP A 247 3.87 6.77 1.73
CA ASP A 247 3.71 8.00 2.49
C ASP A 247 4.14 9.20 1.64
N VAL A 248 3.27 10.19 1.52
CA VAL A 248 3.55 11.41 0.74
C VAL A 248 3.40 12.67 1.58
N VAL A 249 4.16 13.70 1.22
CA VAL A 249 4.13 15.01 1.88
C VAL A 249 3.84 16.14 0.88
N VAL A 250 3.01 17.09 1.28
CA VAL A 250 2.83 18.35 0.57
C VAL A 250 3.93 19.32 1.00
N ASN A 251 4.84 19.63 0.09
CA ASN A 251 5.99 20.52 0.32
C ASN A 251 5.57 21.99 0.41
N SER A 252 6.49 22.85 0.87
CA SER A 252 6.26 24.28 1.01
C SER A 252 5.93 25.03 -0.29
N ASP A 253 6.35 24.50 -1.43
CA ASP A 253 6.05 25.00 -2.77
C ASP A 253 4.73 24.45 -3.34
N GLY A 254 4.04 23.59 -2.59
CA GLY A 254 2.79 22.94 -2.98
C GLY A 254 2.97 21.67 -3.82
N SER A 255 4.20 21.26 -4.14
CA SER A 255 4.46 19.97 -4.75
C SER A 255 4.20 18.84 -3.75
N VAL A 256 3.83 17.66 -4.26
CA VAL A 256 3.64 16.46 -3.45
C VAL A 256 4.70 15.42 -3.83
N THR A 257 5.48 15.00 -2.85
CA THR A 257 6.54 14.00 -3.04
C THR A 257 6.39 12.84 -2.07
N ARG A 258 6.94 11.69 -2.43
CA ARG A 258 6.97 10.52 -1.56
C ARG A 258 8.08 10.66 -0.52
N ILE A 259 7.75 10.45 0.76
CA ILE A 259 8.73 10.26 1.84
C ILE A 259 9.40 8.89 1.66
N SER A 260 8.65 7.92 1.12
CA SER A 260 9.05 6.53 0.87
C SER A 260 9.77 6.31 -0.48
N GLU A 261 10.37 7.35 -1.07
CA GLU A 261 10.99 7.26 -2.42
C GLU A 261 12.05 6.17 -2.55
N ASP A 262 12.80 5.91 -1.48
CA ASP A 262 13.86 4.90 -1.43
C ASP A 262 13.34 3.45 -1.35
N ILE A 263 12.03 3.23 -1.19
CA ILE A 263 11.43 1.90 -1.15
C ILE A 263 11.00 1.51 -2.57
N PRO A 264 11.59 0.47 -3.17
CA PRO A 264 11.27 0.03 -4.53
C PRO A 264 9.79 -0.28 -4.73
N ARG A 265 9.25 0.08 -5.92
CA ARG A 265 7.84 -0.16 -6.23
C ARG A 265 7.52 -0.51 -7.68
N THR A 266 8.45 -0.37 -8.64
CA THR A 266 8.22 -0.93 -9.98
C THR A 266 8.44 -2.44 -9.96
N VAL A 267 7.81 -3.17 -10.87
CA VAL A 267 8.02 -4.64 -11.02
C VAL A 267 9.52 -4.96 -11.07
N ALA A 268 10.26 -4.28 -11.93
CA ALA A 268 11.69 -4.52 -12.11
C ALA A 268 12.52 -4.18 -10.86
N ASP A 269 12.20 -3.06 -10.20
CA ASP A 269 12.94 -2.63 -9.00
C ASP A 269 12.67 -3.54 -7.80
N VAL A 270 11.43 -4.02 -7.65
CA VAL A 270 11.06 -4.99 -6.58
C VAL A 270 11.79 -6.30 -6.79
N GLU A 271 11.82 -6.84 -8.02
CA GLU A 271 12.57 -8.06 -8.33
C GLU A 271 14.07 -7.89 -8.09
N ALA A 272 14.64 -6.74 -8.50
CA ALA A 272 16.05 -6.42 -8.26
C ALA A 272 16.34 -6.23 -6.76
N TRP A 273 15.42 -5.63 -6.01
CA TRP A 273 15.53 -5.47 -4.57
C TRP A 273 15.58 -6.81 -3.84
N ILE A 274 14.65 -7.72 -4.16
CA ILE A 274 14.63 -9.07 -3.59
C ILE A 274 15.95 -9.79 -3.90
N ALA A 275 16.39 -9.77 -5.16
CA ALA A 275 17.63 -10.43 -5.58
C ALA A 275 18.85 -9.87 -4.84
N ARG A 276 18.95 -8.54 -4.69
CA ARG A 276 20.06 -7.88 -3.99
C ARG A 276 20.07 -8.23 -2.50
N VAL A 277 18.94 -8.17 -1.83
CA VAL A 277 18.84 -8.41 -0.37
C VAL A 277 19.09 -9.88 -0.03
N GLN A 278 18.71 -10.81 -0.90
CA GLN A 278 18.96 -12.24 -0.69
C GLN A 278 20.37 -12.67 -1.05
N ALA A 279 21.11 -11.88 -1.83
CA ALA A 279 22.51 -12.20 -2.20
C ALA A 279 23.54 -11.71 -1.16
N GLY A 280 23.20 -10.77 -0.32
CA GLY A 280 24.07 -10.17 0.70
C GLY A 280 23.73 -10.56 2.09
#